data_8168c611d61334b196d9e0a20291246a
#
_entry.id   8168c611d61334b196d9e0a20291246a
#
_cell.length_a   1.000
_cell.length_b   1.000
_cell.length_c   1.000
_cell.angle_alpha   90.00
_cell.angle_beta   90.00
_cell.angle_gamma   90.00
#
_symmetry.space_group_name_H-M   'P 1'
#
loop_
_entity.id
_entity.type
_entity.pdbx_description
1 polymer ?
#
loop_
_entity_poly.entity_id
_entity_poly.type
_entity_poly.pdbx_seq_one_letter_code
_entity_poly.pdbx_strand_id
1 'polypeptide(L)'
;DKSNASITEMDSAVSALVDAVNNLAYGVQKTHLNVAIDAADKLLERAADYENTEDLTAALTAAKAVYANTSATQTEVDRAASTLLDALAAMAERAALAALKKLVASAGGLEEKDFTSDSYKDLKDAMDAAKDVIDDLNRTPEAIGKAYADIITAITNLERVGNKAALVAVIEKGVKEAIGTLIVQFGSFGKAPLVEQASLDEMAERYKKM
;
A
#
# COMPACT_ATOMS: atom_id res chain seq x y z
N ASP A 1 10.45 48.97 -37.31
CA ASP A 1 11.82 48.40 -37.34
C ASP A 1 12.08 47.64 -36.03
N LYS A 2 11.81 46.32 -36.04
CA LYS A 2 12.14 45.48 -34.91
C LYS A 2 13.47 44.76 -35.16
N SER A 3 14.54 45.52 -35.29
CA SER A 3 15.87 44.95 -35.57
C SER A 3 16.59 44.41 -34.34
N ASN A 4 15.98 44.47 -33.12
CA ASN A 4 16.55 43.97 -31.85
C ASN A 4 15.54 43.14 -31.06
N ALA A 5 15.06 42.06 -31.66
CA ALA A 5 14.31 41.06 -30.91
C ALA A 5 15.23 40.47 -29.82
N SER A 6 14.74 40.37 -28.57
CA SER A 6 15.47 39.71 -27.51
C SER A 6 15.60 38.19 -27.81
N ILE A 7 16.58 37.55 -27.22
CA ILE A 7 16.76 36.10 -27.33
C ILE A 7 15.46 35.38 -26.97
N THR A 8 14.75 35.83 -25.94
CA THR A 8 13.45 35.25 -25.50
C THR A 8 12.37 35.42 -26.55
N GLU A 9 12.31 36.57 -27.28
CA GLU A 9 11.35 36.74 -28.38
C GLU A 9 11.68 35.89 -29.59
N MET A 10 12.96 35.68 -29.87
CA MET A 10 13.40 34.77 -30.94
C MET A 10 13.09 33.33 -30.60
N ASP A 11 13.36 32.87 -29.37
CA ASP A 11 13.06 31.52 -28.88
C ASP A 11 11.53 31.26 -28.93
N SER A 12 10.74 32.24 -28.53
CA SER A 12 9.27 32.14 -28.58
C SER A 12 8.77 32.04 -30.01
N ALA A 13 9.35 32.83 -30.95
CA ALA A 13 8.98 32.79 -32.37
C ALA A 13 9.39 31.47 -33.04
N VAL A 14 10.57 30.93 -32.69
CA VAL A 14 11.04 29.62 -33.18
C VAL A 14 10.13 28.51 -32.65
N SER A 15 9.79 28.53 -31.39
CA SER A 15 8.87 27.54 -30.79
C SER A 15 7.50 27.58 -31.48
N ALA A 16 6.93 28.77 -31.67
CA ALA A 16 5.64 28.94 -32.38
C ALA A 16 5.67 28.46 -33.85
N LEU A 17 6.81 28.67 -34.52
CA LEU A 17 6.98 28.18 -35.89
C LEU A 17 7.10 26.67 -35.96
N VAL A 18 7.84 26.06 -35.05
CA VAL A 18 7.97 24.60 -34.94
C VAL A 18 6.61 23.96 -34.63
N ASP A 19 5.83 24.53 -33.75
CA ASP A 19 4.47 24.07 -33.41
C ASP A 19 3.54 24.21 -34.66
N ALA A 20 3.62 25.31 -35.36
CA ALA A 20 2.81 25.52 -36.59
C ALA A 20 3.15 24.49 -37.66
N VAL A 21 4.44 24.22 -37.90
CA VAL A 21 4.90 23.21 -38.86
C VAL A 21 4.48 21.80 -38.44
N ASN A 22 4.60 21.45 -37.18
CA ASN A 22 4.16 20.15 -36.66
C ASN A 22 2.65 19.99 -36.81
N ASN A 23 1.87 21.01 -36.50
CA ASN A 23 0.42 21.00 -36.63
C ASN A 23 -0.03 20.87 -38.11
N LEU A 24 0.72 21.46 -39.04
CA LEU A 24 0.44 21.32 -40.46
C LEU A 24 0.78 19.92 -41.01
N ALA A 25 1.85 19.33 -40.53
CA ALA A 25 2.37 18.05 -41.02
C ALA A 25 1.64 16.84 -40.44
N TYR A 26 1.28 16.88 -39.14
CA TYR A 26 0.80 15.71 -38.39
C TYR A 26 -0.53 15.93 -37.66
N GLY A 27 -1.05 17.16 -37.65
CA GLY A 27 -2.15 17.56 -36.77
C GLY A 27 -1.74 17.56 -35.27
N VAL A 28 -2.56 18.21 -34.45
CA VAL A 28 -2.32 18.21 -32.99
C VAL A 28 -2.67 16.84 -32.41
N GLN A 29 -1.69 16.21 -31.75
CA GLN A 29 -1.85 14.91 -31.11
C GLN A 29 -2.37 15.06 -29.70
N LYS A 30 -3.64 14.74 -29.47
CA LYS A 30 -4.30 14.86 -28.13
C LYS A 30 -4.43 13.53 -27.39
N THR A 31 -3.86 12.45 -27.92
CA THR A 31 -4.01 11.10 -27.35
C THR A 31 -3.52 11.01 -25.92
N HIS A 32 -2.33 11.57 -25.61
CA HIS A 32 -1.76 11.56 -24.27
C HIS A 32 -2.62 12.36 -23.27
N LEU A 33 -3.12 13.53 -23.72
CA LEU A 33 -4.01 14.34 -22.90
C LEU A 33 -5.33 13.61 -22.60
N ASN A 34 -5.89 12.91 -23.62
CA ASN A 34 -7.10 12.13 -23.43
C ASN A 34 -6.92 11.00 -22.40
N VAL A 35 -5.81 10.26 -22.50
CA VAL A 35 -5.49 9.19 -21.53
C VAL A 35 -5.36 9.73 -20.12
N ALA A 36 -4.71 10.90 -19.96
CA ALA A 36 -4.59 11.54 -18.66
C ALA A 36 -5.95 12.00 -18.12
N ILE A 37 -6.82 12.56 -18.97
CA ILE A 37 -8.19 12.94 -18.60
C ILE A 37 -9.00 11.73 -18.15
N ASP A 38 -8.97 10.63 -18.90
CA ASP A 38 -9.69 9.39 -18.56
C ASP A 38 -9.21 8.81 -17.23
N ALA A 39 -7.91 8.87 -16.95
CA ALA A 39 -7.33 8.43 -15.69
C ALA A 39 -7.80 9.31 -14.50
N ALA A 40 -7.82 10.62 -14.70
CA ALA A 40 -8.26 11.57 -13.68
C ALA A 40 -9.76 11.46 -13.40
N ASP A 41 -10.60 11.30 -14.43
CA ASP A 41 -12.04 11.09 -14.28
C ASP A 41 -12.32 9.83 -13.45
N LYS A 42 -11.69 8.69 -13.77
CA LYS A 42 -11.85 7.43 -13.01
C LYS A 42 -11.41 7.55 -11.55
N LEU A 43 -10.35 8.31 -11.29
CA LEU A 43 -9.89 8.53 -9.93
C LEU A 43 -10.89 9.39 -9.14
N LEU A 44 -11.44 10.44 -9.78
CA LEU A 44 -12.42 11.33 -9.17
C LEU A 44 -13.82 10.70 -9.00
N GLU A 45 -14.17 9.64 -9.73
CA GLU A 45 -15.36 8.84 -9.43
C GLU A 45 -15.33 8.26 -8.00
N ARG A 46 -14.12 8.09 -7.45
CA ARG A 46 -13.87 7.65 -6.09
C ARG A 46 -13.39 8.78 -5.17
N ALA A 47 -13.73 10.03 -5.51
CA ALA A 47 -13.26 11.22 -4.78
C ALA A 47 -13.58 11.19 -3.27
N ALA A 48 -14.68 10.53 -2.87
CA ALA A 48 -15.06 10.37 -1.47
C ALA A 48 -14.03 9.57 -0.64
N ASP A 49 -13.18 8.78 -1.32
CA ASP A 49 -12.12 7.98 -0.67
C ASP A 49 -10.84 8.79 -0.45
N TYR A 50 -10.75 10.02 -0.98
CA TYR A 50 -9.53 10.83 -1.00
C TYR A 50 -9.78 12.22 -0.41
N GLU A 51 -8.78 12.72 0.31
CA GLU A 51 -8.73 14.11 0.78
C GLU A 51 -8.02 15.00 -0.24
N ASN A 52 -8.41 16.29 -0.29
CA ASN A 52 -7.73 17.32 -1.09
C ASN A 52 -7.67 17.00 -2.60
N THR A 53 -8.87 16.85 -3.21
CA THR A 53 -9.02 16.59 -4.66
C THR A 53 -9.04 17.86 -5.51
N GLU A 54 -8.96 19.05 -4.90
CA GLU A 54 -9.16 20.35 -5.54
C GLU A 54 -8.14 20.59 -6.66
N ASP A 55 -6.85 20.32 -6.40
CA ASP A 55 -5.78 20.52 -7.37
C ASP A 55 -5.97 19.64 -8.61
N LEU A 56 -6.33 18.36 -8.40
CA LEU A 56 -6.61 17.44 -9.49
C LEU A 56 -7.86 17.87 -10.27
N THR A 57 -8.90 18.32 -9.59
CA THR A 57 -10.14 18.79 -10.22
C THR A 57 -9.88 20.03 -11.06
N ALA A 58 -9.07 20.97 -10.58
CA ALA A 58 -8.67 22.17 -11.31
C ALA A 58 -7.83 21.83 -12.55
N ALA A 59 -6.82 20.95 -12.40
CA ALA A 59 -5.99 20.48 -13.50
C ALA A 59 -6.81 19.74 -14.56
N LEU A 60 -7.74 18.87 -14.14
CA LEU A 60 -8.64 18.16 -15.04
C LEU A 60 -9.56 19.10 -15.83
N THR A 61 -10.11 20.11 -15.15
CA THR A 61 -10.96 21.12 -15.81
C THR A 61 -10.20 21.88 -16.87
N ALA A 62 -8.97 22.31 -16.57
CA ALA A 62 -8.08 22.98 -17.52
C ALA A 62 -7.70 22.06 -18.68
N ALA A 63 -7.38 20.80 -18.41
CA ALA A 63 -7.05 19.80 -19.41
C ALA A 63 -8.21 19.54 -20.37
N LYS A 64 -9.43 19.39 -19.87
CA LYS A 64 -10.65 19.25 -20.69
C LYS A 64 -10.90 20.47 -21.58
N ALA A 65 -10.66 21.67 -21.09
CA ALA A 65 -10.78 22.88 -21.87
C ALA A 65 -9.79 22.92 -23.06
N VAL A 66 -8.51 22.54 -22.82
CA VAL A 66 -7.50 22.43 -23.88
C VAL A 66 -7.85 21.29 -24.85
N TYR A 67 -8.33 20.16 -24.37
CA TYR A 67 -8.75 19.04 -25.22
C TYR A 67 -9.90 19.44 -26.18
N ALA A 68 -10.88 20.20 -25.69
CA ALA A 68 -12.03 20.67 -26.45
C ALA A 68 -11.65 21.80 -27.43
N ASN A 69 -10.56 22.53 -27.18
CA ASN A 69 -10.12 23.62 -28.05
C ASN A 69 -9.54 23.07 -29.35
N THR A 70 -10.23 23.30 -30.50
CA THR A 70 -9.80 22.88 -31.85
C THR A 70 -8.59 23.66 -32.36
N SER A 71 -8.30 24.82 -31.76
CA SER A 71 -7.18 25.70 -32.14
C SER A 71 -6.00 25.58 -31.16
N ALA A 72 -6.04 24.60 -30.25
CA ALA A 72 -4.93 24.37 -29.32
C ALA A 72 -3.66 23.95 -30.07
N THR A 73 -2.54 24.51 -29.67
CA THR A 73 -1.21 24.12 -30.17
C THR A 73 -0.73 22.84 -29.47
N GLN A 74 0.24 22.13 -30.08
CA GLN A 74 0.84 20.95 -29.45
C GLN A 74 1.44 21.28 -28.10
N THR A 75 2.13 22.41 -27.96
CA THR A 75 2.72 22.88 -26.70
C THR A 75 1.66 23.07 -25.59
N GLU A 76 0.49 23.59 -25.92
CA GLU A 76 -0.61 23.72 -24.94
C GLU A 76 -1.15 22.36 -24.52
N VAL A 77 -1.28 21.43 -25.46
CA VAL A 77 -1.74 20.06 -25.20
C VAL A 77 -0.75 19.31 -24.32
N ASP A 78 0.54 19.39 -24.64
CA ASP A 78 1.60 18.72 -23.88
C ASP A 78 1.72 19.29 -22.45
N ARG A 79 1.62 20.62 -22.33
CA ARG A 79 1.61 21.28 -21.01
C ARG A 79 0.41 20.87 -20.19
N ALA A 80 -0.78 20.83 -20.77
CA ALA A 80 -1.99 20.42 -20.07
C ALA A 80 -1.90 18.95 -19.61
N ALA A 81 -1.35 18.07 -20.47
CA ALA A 81 -1.12 16.68 -20.13
C ALA A 81 -0.11 16.53 -18.97
N SER A 82 1.03 17.23 -19.03
CA SER A 82 2.04 17.22 -17.96
C SER A 82 1.45 17.72 -16.64
N THR A 83 0.77 18.85 -16.63
CA THR A 83 0.15 19.43 -15.43
C THR A 83 -0.86 18.46 -14.81
N LEU A 84 -1.66 17.79 -15.61
CA LEU A 84 -2.64 16.82 -15.13
C LEU A 84 -1.96 15.56 -14.58
N LEU A 85 -0.90 15.08 -15.21
CA LEU A 85 -0.12 13.94 -14.74
C LEU A 85 0.59 14.26 -13.42
N ASP A 86 1.13 15.47 -13.27
CA ASP A 86 1.74 15.92 -12.01
C ASP A 86 0.71 15.96 -10.88
N ALA A 87 -0.49 16.45 -11.15
CA ALA A 87 -1.58 16.47 -10.17
C ALA A 87 -2.05 15.04 -9.80
N LEU A 88 -2.11 14.13 -10.77
CA LEU A 88 -2.40 12.71 -10.52
C LEU A 88 -1.33 12.05 -9.65
N ALA A 89 -0.06 12.30 -9.94
CA ALA A 89 1.06 11.76 -9.16
C ALA A 89 1.04 12.28 -7.72
N ALA A 90 0.84 13.59 -7.53
CA ALA A 90 0.74 14.21 -6.21
C ALA A 90 -0.44 13.65 -5.41
N MET A 91 -1.56 13.35 -6.04
CA MET A 91 -2.71 12.75 -5.37
C MET A 91 -2.44 11.29 -4.99
N ALA A 92 -1.80 10.52 -5.87
CA ALA A 92 -1.42 9.14 -5.57
C ALA A 92 -0.44 9.06 -4.39
N GLU A 93 0.54 9.97 -4.32
CA GLU A 93 1.46 10.09 -3.17
C GLU A 93 0.71 10.39 -1.87
N ARG A 94 -0.20 11.38 -1.89
CA ARG A 94 -1.01 11.74 -0.70
C ARG A 94 -1.84 10.56 -0.22
N ALA A 95 -2.48 9.81 -1.13
CA ALA A 95 -3.26 8.62 -0.79
C ALA A 95 -2.39 7.51 -0.17
N ALA A 96 -1.20 7.25 -0.74
CA ALA A 96 -0.25 6.29 -0.21
C ALA A 96 0.24 6.68 1.19
N LEU A 97 0.54 7.97 1.39
CA LEU A 97 0.95 8.51 2.69
C LEU A 97 -0.17 8.39 3.74
N ALA A 98 -1.41 8.68 3.37
CA ALA A 98 -2.57 8.52 4.25
C ALA A 98 -2.77 7.04 4.65
N ALA A 99 -2.60 6.11 3.71
CA ALA A 99 -2.64 4.68 3.97
C ALA A 99 -1.52 4.24 4.92
N LEU A 100 -0.30 4.73 4.73
CA LEU A 100 0.83 4.46 5.62
C LEU A 100 0.57 4.97 7.04
N LYS A 101 0.09 6.21 7.19
CA LYS A 101 -0.28 6.79 8.50
C LYS A 101 -1.34 5.95 9.21
N LYS A 102 -2.37 5.51 8.48
CA LYS A 102 -3.43 4.65 9.02
C LYS A 102 -2.89 3.28 9.44
N LEU A 103 -1.97 2.70 8.66
CA LEU A 103 -1.33 1.42 8.98
C LEU A 103 -0.47 1.55 10.25
N VAL A 104 0.36 2.59 10.36
CA VAL A 104 1.16 2.88 11.57
C VAL A 104 0.26 3.04 12.79
N ALA A 105 -0.84 3.79 12.67
CA ALA A 105 -1.79 3.96 13.77
C ALA A 105 -2.44 2.63 14.19
N SER A 106 -2.82 1.80 13.22
CA SER A 106 -3.41 0.48 13.48
C SER A 106 -2.41 -0.48 14.13
N ALA A 107 -1.17 -0.51 13.64
CA ALA A 107 -0.09 -1.31 14.21
C ALA A 107 0.28 -0.86 15.63
N GLY A 108 0.22 0.45 15.89
CA GLY A 108 0.45 1.02 17.23
C GLY A 108 -0.58 0.63 18.29
N GLY A 109 -1.72 0.06 17.88
CA GLY A 109 -2.72 -0.52 18.79
C GLY A 109 -2.40 -1.94 19.25
N LEU A 110 -1.35 -2.57 18.72
CA LEU A 110 -0.90 -3.90 19.15
C LEU A 110 -0.10 -3.78 20.44
N GLU A 111 -0.38 -4.65 21.42
CA GLU A 111 0.29 -4.61 22.72
C GLU A 111 1.47 -5.59 22.77
N GLU A 112 2.64 -5.09 23.15
CA GLU A 112 3.89 -5.87 23.25
C GLU A 112 3.73 -7.16 24.05
N LYS A 113 2.93 -7.12 25.13
CA LYS A 113 2.70 -8.29 26.01
C LYS A 113 2.09 -9.50 25.29
N ASP A 114 1.45 -9.28 24.13
CA ASP A 114 0.74 -10.33 23.39
C ASP A 114 1.65 -11.07 22.39
N PHE A 115 2.89 -10.58 22.20
CA PHE A 115 3.83 -11.08 21.19
C PHE A 115 5.20 -11.40 21.79
N THR A 116 6.01 -12.18 21.07
CA THR A 116 7.40 -12.41 21.44
C THR A 116 8.19 -11.12 21.33
N SER A 117 9.18 -10.91 22.24
CA SER A 117 9.98 -9.69 22.28
C SER A 117 10.66 -9.39 20.94
N ASP A 118 11.17 -10.42 20.26
CA ASP A 118 11.90 -10.27 19.03
C ASP A 118 10.97 -9.85 17.87
N SER A 119 9.84 -10.55 17.70
CA SER A 119 8.89 -10.22 16.63
C SER A 119 8.20 -8.86 16.85
N TYR A 120 7.94 -8.47 18.11
CA TYR A 120 7.39 -7.15 18.40
C TYR A 120 8.42 -6.03 18.21
N LYS A 121 9.71 -6.30 18.49
CA LYS A 121 10.79 -5.37 18.21
C LYS A 121 10.90 -5.07 16.73
N ASP A 122 10.83 -6.09 15.86
CA ASP A 122 10.87 -5.91 14.41
C ASP A 122 9.69 -5.04 13.92
N LEU A 123 8.49 -5.22 14.48
CA LEU A 123 7.36 -4.34 14.19
C LEU A 123 7.62 -2.91 14.64
N LYS A 124 8.16 -2.73 15.83
CA LYS A 124 8.48 -1.39 16.35
C LYS A 124 9.51 -0.68 15.48
N ASP A 125 10.57 -1.38 15.09
CA ASP A 125 11.63 -0.84 14.22
C ASP A 125 11.04 -0.44 12.84
N ALA A 126 10.15 -1.27 12.27
CA ALA A 126 9.46 -0.94 11.02
C ALA A 126 8.52 0.27 11.15
N MET A 127 7.81 0.38 12.28
CA MET A 127 6.94 1.54 12.56
C MET A 127 7.73 2.83 12.76
N ASP A 128 8.88 2.78 13.42
CA ASP A 128 9.73 3.94 13.65
C ASP A 128 10.35 4.41 12.32
N ALA A 129 10.84 3.49 11.47
CA ALA A 129 11.28 3.80 10.12
C ALA A 129 10.17 4.41 9.26
N ALA A 130 8.93 3.93 9.39
CA ALA A 130 7.79 4.49 8.67
C ALA A 130 7.42 5.91 9.14
N LYS A 131 7.57 6.22 10.44
CA LYS A 131 7.38 7.58 10.96
C LYS A 131 8.42 8.53 10.38
N ASP A 132 9.69 8.09 10.29
CA ASP A 132 10.75 8.89 9.66
C ASP A 132 10.39 9.22 8.20
N VAL A 133 9.86 8.26 7.43
CA VAL A 133 9.37 8.51 6.06
C VAL A 133 8.16 9.46 6.05
N ILE A 134 7.24 9.34 7.01
CA ILE A 134 6.07 10.24 7.11
C ILE A 134 6.50 11.67 7.36
N ASP A 135 7.52 11.88 8.16
CA ASP A 135 8.01 13.21 8.59
C ASP A 135 9.02 13.81 7.59
N ASP A 136 9.61 13.01 6.71
CA ASP A 136 10.53 13.49 5.67
C ASP A 136 9.78 14.30 4.60
N LEU A 137 10.14 15.57 4.44
CA LEU A 137 9.56 16.45 3.41
C LEU A 137 10.03 16.10 1.99
N ASN A 138 11.15 15.38 1.85
CA ASN A 138 11.72 14.96 0.56
C ASN A 138 11.48 13.45 0.29
N ARG A 139 10.48 12.85 0.96
CA ARG A 139 10.14 11.45 0.76
C ARG A 139 9.78 11.15 -0.68
N THR A 140 10.06 9.92 -1.11
CA THR A 140 9.68 9.44 -2.43
C THR A 140 8.51 8.45 -2.35
N PRO A 141 7.72 8.26 -3.43
CA PRO A 141 6.70 7.24 -3.49
C PRO A 141 7.22 5.83 -3.19
N GLU A 142 8.45 5.53 -3.61
CA GLU A 142 9.13 4.26 -3.35
C GLU A 142 9.41 4.06 -1.86
N ALA A 143 9.84 5.13 -1.17
CA ALA A 143 10.08 5.09 0.27
C ALA A 143 8.78 4.82 1.05
N ILE A 144 7.67 5.46 0.65
CA ILE A 144 6.34 5.24 1.22
C ILE A 144 5.91 3.78 1.00
N GLY A 145 6.05 3.26 -0.23
CA GLY A 145 5.70 1.89 -0.58
C GLY A 145 6.53 0.86 0.19
N LYS A 146 7.83 1.11 0.34
CA LYS A 146 8.74 0.26 1.12
C LYS A 146 8.34 0.24 2.61
N ALA A 147 8.15 1.39 3.22
CA ALA A 147 7.75 1.50 4.62
C ALA A 147 6.41 0.78 4.90
N TYR A 148 5.46 0.89 3.97
CA TYR A 148 4.20 0.15 4.04
C TYR A 148 4.41 -1.36 4.00
N ALA A 149 5.23 -1.86 3.07
CA ALA A 149 5.54 -3.28 2.92
C ALA A 149 6.30 -3.84 4.13
N ASP A 150 7.25 -3.07 4.69
CA ASP A 150 8.03 -3.47 5.87
C ASP A 150 7.11 -3.66 7.09
N ILE A 151 6.16 -2.75 7.33
CA ILE A 151 5.16 -2.91 8.42
C ILE A 151 4.29 -4.14 8.19
N ILE A 152 3.77 -4.36 6.98
CA ILE A 152 2.95 -5.55 6.67
C ILE A 152 3.75 -6.82 6.92
N THR A 153 5.01 -6.84 6.51
CA THR A 153 5.91 -7.99 6.73
C THR A 153 6.12 -8.24 8.22
N ALA A 154 6.38 -7.19 8.99
CA ALA A 154 6.55 -7.29 10.43
C ALA A 154 5.27 -7.77 11.13
N ILE A 155 4.09 -7.26 10.74
CA ILE A 155 2.79 -7.73 11.27
C ILE A 155 2.56 -9.21 10.93
N THR A 156 2.88 -9.62 9.71
CA THR A 156 2.71 -11.02 9.27
C THR A 156 3.62 -11.98 10.04
N ASN A 157 4.80 -11.51 10.44
CA ASN A 157 5.79 -12.28 11.19
C ASN A 157 5.60 -12.18 12.72
N LEU A 158 4.57 -11.48 13.21
CA LEU A 158 4.30 -11.40 14.64
C LEU A 158 3.98 -12.78 15.24
N GLU A 159 4.79 -13.16 16.21
CA GLU A 159 4.60 -14.38 16.96
C GLU A 159 3.91 -14.08 18.29
N ARG A 160 2.70 -14.60 18.47
CA ARG A 160 1.99 -14.44 19.75
C ARG A 160 2.69 -15.20 20.86
N VAL A 161 2.82 -14.55 22.01
CA VAL A 161 3.15 -15.22 23.27
C VAL A 161 1.96 -16.11 23.61
N GLY A 162 1.98 -17.35 23.10
CA GLY A 162 0.94 -18.30 23.40
C GLY A 162 0.90 -18.52 24.90
N ASN A 163 -0.28 -18.54 25.48
CA ASN A 163 -0.46 -19.13 26.80
C ASN A 163 -0.25 -20.64 26.65
N LYS A 164 1.03 -21.05 26.60
CA LYS A 164 1.43 -22.45 26.46
C LYS A 164 0.71 -23.32 27.48
N ALA A 165 0.47 -22.79 28.68
CA ALA A 165 -0.24 -23.50 29.75
C ALA A 165 -1.71 -23.77 29.37
N ALA A 166 -2.43 -22.80 28.78
CA ALA A 166 -3.81 -23.01 28.33
C ALA A 166 -3.89 -23.97 27.15
N LEU A 167 -2.95 -23.86 26.18
CA LEU A 167 -2.87 -24.78 25.03
C LEU A 167 -2.53 -26.20 25.50
N VAL A 168 -1.55 -26.35 26.39
CA VAL A 168 -1.20 -27.65 26.99
C VAL A 168 -2.40 -28.22 27.74
N ALA A 169 -3.11 -27.43 28.54
CA ALA A 169 -4.30 -27.88 29.26
C ALA A 169 -5.44 -28.34 28.33
N VAL A 170 -5.65 -27.64 27.23
CA VAL A 170 -6.66 -28.04 26.21
C VAL A 170 -6.23 -29.31 25.50
N ILE A 171 -4.96 -29.44 25.12
CA ILE A 171 -4.42 -30.65 24.49
C ILE A 171 -4.48 -31.84 25.46
N GLU A 172 -4.03 -31.66 26.72
CA GLU A 172 -4.10 -32.70 27.75
C GLU A 172 -5.55 -33.18 27.99
N LYS A 173 -6.49 -32.24 28.09
CA LYS A 173 -7.90 -32.55 28.25
C LYS A 173 -8.45 -33.30 27.04
N GLY A 174 -8.22 -32.81 25.82
CA GLY A 174 -8.71 -33.43 24.58
C GLY A 174 -8.11 -34.82 24.35
N VAL A 175 -6.81 -34.99 24.62
CA VAL A 175 -6.12 -36.29 24.51
C VAL A 175 -6.66 -37.27 25.56
N LYS A 176 -6.83 -36.83 26.82
CA LYS A 176 -7.40 -37.69 27.89
C LYS A 176 -8.83 -38.09 27.57
N GLU A 177 -9.67 -37.18 27.06
CA GLU A 177 -11.05 -37.50 26.66
C GLU A 177 -11.10 -38.47 25.48
N ALA A 178 -10.27 -38.23 24.43
CA ALA A 178 -10.20 -39.12 23.26
C ALA A 178 -9.73 -40.56 23.63
N ILE A 179 -8.70 -40.63 24.48
CA ILE A 179 -8.18 -41.93 24.93
C ILE A 179 -9.13 -42.61 25.91
N GLY A 180 -9.77 -41.84 26.82
CA GLY A 180 -10.83 -42.37 27.66
C GLY A 180 -11.94 -43.00 26.87
N THR A 181 -12.37 -42.34 25.79
CA THR A 181 -13.40 -42.88 24.86
C THR A 181 -12.90 -44.13 24.14
N LEU A 182 -11.66 -44.14 23.67
CA LEU A 182 -11.04 -45.32 23.03
C LEU A 182 -10.92 -46.50 23.98
N ILE A 183 -10.45 -46.28 25.22
CA ILE A 183 -10.35 -47.32 26.25
C ILE A 183 -11.72 -47.93 26.58
N VAL A 184 -12.76 -47.07 26.68
CA VAL A 184 -14.15 -47.58 26.90
C VAL A 184 -14.65 -48.38 25.72
N GLN A 185 -14.42 -47.92 24.50
CA GLN A 185 -14.83 -48.63 23.28
C GLN A 185 -14.06 -49.93 23.09
N PHE A 186 -12.75 -49.98 23.30
CA PHE A 186 -11.95 -51.19 23.10
C PHE A 186 -11.92 -52.09 24.33
N GLY A 187 -12.07 -51.52 25.53
CA GLY A 187 -12.22 -52.32 26.78
C GLY A 187 -13.46 -53.18 26.79
N SER A 188 -14.56 -52.76 26.13
CA SER A 188 -15.77 -53.55 25.95
C SER A 188 -15.59 -54.76 25.02
N PHE A 189 -14.49 -54.78 24.23
CA PHE A 189 -14.13 -55.92 23.35
C PHE A 189 -13.06 -56.87 23.94
N GLY A 190 -12.68 -56.68 25.24
CA GLY A 190 -11.74 -57.56 25.91
C GLY A 190 -10.30 -57.47 25.44
N LYS A 191 -9.91 -56.38 24.78
CA LYS A 191 -8.54 -56.13 24.33
C LYS A 191 -7.82 -55.17 25.27
N ALA A 192 -6.55 -55.42 25.47
CA ALA A 192 -5.68 -54.51 26.28
C ALA A 192 -5.64 -53.09 25.67
N PRO A 193 -5.54 -52.03 26.47
CA PRO A 193 -5.44 -50.67 25.97
C PRO A 193 -4.24 -50.52 25.04
N LEU A 194 -4.48 -49.85 23.87
CA LEU A 194 -3.46 -49.65 22.84
C LEU A 194 -2.30 -48.72 23.24
N VAL A 195 -2.46 -47.99 24.32
CA VAL A 195 -1.47 -47.03 24.85
C VAL A 195 -1.47 -47.11 26.37
N GLU A 196 -0.28 -47.29 26.97
CA GLU A 196 -0.12 -47.24 28.42
C GLU A 196 -0.15 -45.81 28.92
N GLN A 197 -0.62 -45.55 30.16
CA GLN A 197 -0.71 -44.25 30.79
C GLN A 197 0.68 -43.57 30.85
N ALA A 198 1.76 -44.33 31.03
CA ALA A 198 3.12 -43.83 31.01
C ALA A 198 3.51 -43.17 29.68
N SER A 199 3.07 -43.69 28.55
CA SER A 199 3.29 -43.09 27.22
C SER A 199 2.56 -41.77 27.04
N LEU A 200 1.43 -41.58 27.68
CA LEU A 200 0.65 -40.35 27.68
C LEU A 200 1.31 -39.25 28.47
N ASP A 201 1.83 -39.62 29.66
CA ASP A 201 2.54 -38.71 30.52
C ASP A 201 3.87 -38.27 29.88
N GLU A 202 4.53 -39.18 29.15
CA GLU A 202 5.74 -38.86 28.39
C GLU A 202 5.45 -37.90 27.17
N MET A 203 4.33 -38.08 26.51
CA MET A 203 3.90 -37.15 25.45
C MET A 203 3.55 -35.77 26.03
N ALA A 204 2.85 -35.71 27.14
CA ALA A 204 2.51 -34.45 27.81
C ALA A 204 3.79 -33.71 28.29
N GLU A 205 4.81 -34.43 28.80
CA GLU A 205 6.11 -33.83 29.18
C GLU A 205 6.92 -33.34 27.95
N ARG A 206 6.83 -33.99 26.82
CA ARG A 206 7.45 -33.51 25.56
C ARG A 206 6.85 -32.20 25.09
N TYR A 207 5.53 -32.06 25.15
CA TYR A 207 4.84 -30.82 24.76
C TYR A 207 5.11 -29.65 25.73
N LYS A 208 5.41 -29.92 27.00
CA LYS A 208 5.80 -28.87 27.97
C LYS A 208 7.18 -28.28 27.67
N LYS A 209 8.04 -29.00 26.96
CA LYS A 209 9.43 -28.60 26.65
C LYS A 209 9.57 -27.92 25.29
N MET A 210 8.53 -27.87 24.46
CA MET A 210 8.44 -27.13 23.20
C MET A 210 7.86 -25.73 23.44
#